data_c4d9f9170f7ba828e7a7ddcbfcaaf1e4
#
_entry.id   c4d9f9170f7ba828e7a7ddcbfcaaf1e4
#
_cell.length_a   1.000
_cell.length_b   1.000
_cell.length_c   1.000
_cell.angle_alpha   90.00
_cell.angle_beta   90.00
_cell.angle_gamma   90.00
#
_symmetry.space_group_name_H-M   'P 1'
#
loop_
_entity.id
_entity.type
_entity.pdbx_description
1 polymer ?
#
loop_
_entity_poly.entity_id
_entity_poly.type
_entity_poly.pdbx_seq_one_letter_code
_entity_poly.pdbx_strand_id
1 'polypeptide(L)'
;PKRDWSSDVCSSDLVNPLAPAELVIDHSVIADTYGSKDSFQQNVDIEYQRNTERYRFLRWGQSAFDEFKVVPPGTGIVHQVNIEYLARVVMTRTVDGSLRAYPDTVVGTDSHTTMVNGLGVLGWGVGGIEAEAALLGQPVSMLIPKVVGFKLNGSLPIGTTATDLVLTITEMLRKHGVVGKFVEFYGPGVAALPMANRATIGNMSPEYGSTVAIFPIDQETIRYLELTGRSAEQQIGRAHV
;
A
#
# COMPACT_ATOMS: atom_id res chain seq x y z
N PRO A 1 8.91 18.51 -44.38
CA PRO A 1 9.81 18.74 -43.28
C PRO A 1 9.83 17.48 -42.43
N LYS A 2 10.97 16.78 -42.40
CA LYS A 2 11.18 15.71 -41.46
C LYS A 2 11.26 16.37 -40.07
N ARG A 3 10.31 16.12 -39.19
CA ARG A 3 10.45 16.43 -37.77
C ARG A 3 11.65 15.65 -37.26
N ASP A 4 12.64 16.36 -36.83
CA ASP A 4 13.80 15.78 -36.15
C ASP A 4 13.35 15.48 -34.71
N TRP A 5 13.03 14.23 -34.47
CA TRP A 5 12.60 13.72 -33.15
C TRP A 5 13.72 13.79 -32.10
N SER A 6 14.96 14.05 -32.55
CA SER A 6 16.11 14.08 -31.63
C SER A 6 16.28 15.39 -30.89
N SER A 7 15.65 16.48 -31.38
CA SER A 7 15.73 17.81 -30.77
C SER A 7 14.55 18.15 -29.83
N ASP A 8 13.49 17.36 -29.87
CA ASP A 8 12.28 17.64 -29.09
C ASP A 8 12.24 16.92 -27.71
N VAL A 9 13.24 16.09 -27.41
CA VAL A 9 13.36 15.45 -26.10
C VAL A 9 14.34 16.25 -25.24
N CYS A 10 13.92 17.43 -24.81
CA CYS A 10 14.57 18.06 -23.67
C CYS A 10 14.29 17.21 -22.42
N SER A 11 15.26 17.13 -21.52
CA SER A 11 15.10 16.47 -20.22
C SER A 11 13.93 17.02 -19.37
N SER A 12 13.43 18.21 -19.74
CA SER A 12 12.24 18.84 -19.18
C SER A 12 10.91 18.28 -19.74
N ASP A 13 10.96 17.52 -20.84
CA ASP A 13 9.77 16.97 -21.50
C ASP A 13 9.47 15.52 -21.08
N LEU A 14 10.21 14.98 -20.12
CA LEU A 14 9.86 13.73 -19.47
C LEU A 14 8.53 13.92 -18.75
N VAL A 15 7.59 13.06 -19.09
CA VAL A 15 6.28 13.04 -18.43
C VAL A 15 6.46 12.49 -17.03
N ASN A 16 6.61 13.37 -16.05
CA ASN A 16 6.61 12.97 -14.65
C ASN A 16 5.25 12.42 -14.25
N PRO A 17 5.19 11.40 -13.39
CA PRO A 17 3.95 11.01 -12.74
C PRO A 17 3.31 12.20 -12.04
N LEU A 18 2.00 12.37 -12.18
CA LEU A 18 1.24 13.43 -11.50
C LEU A 18 0.89 13.07 -10.04
N ALA A 19 1.19 11.85 -9.65
CA ALA A 19 1.10 11.33 -8.27
C ALA A 19 2.42 10.65 -7.91
N PRO A 20 2.82 10.68 -6.63
CA PRO A 20 3.99 9.94 -6.18
C PRO A 20 3.89 8.46 -6.54
N ALA A 21 4.94 7.91 -7.13
CA ALA A 21 5.00 6.52 -7.55
C ALA A 21 6.06 5.76 -6.74
N GLU A 22 5.66 4.65 -6.16
CA GLU A 22 6.54 3.78 -5.39
C GLU A 22 6.47 2.36 -5.95
N LEU A 23 7.62 1.79 -6.26
CA LEU A 23 7.75 0.43 -6.76
C LEU A 23 8.49 -0.41 -5.73
N VAL A 24 7.85 -1.48 -5.27
CA VAL A 24 8.46 -2.45 -4.35
C VAL A 24 8.85 -3.68 -5.14
N ILE A 25 10.09 -4.14 -5.00
CA ILE A 25 10.56 -5.39 -5.58
C ILE A 25 9.99 -6.53 -4.76
N ASP A 26 9.02 -7.24 -5.35
CA ASP A 26 8.26 -8.28 -4.68
C ASP A 26 8.65 -9.68 -5.16
N HIS A 27 8.76 -10.64 -4.23
CA HIS A 27 9.04 -12.07 -4.47
C HIS A 27 10.22 -12.38 -5.39
N SER A 28 11.18 -11.46 -5.57
CA SER A 28 12.28 -11.62 -6.52
C SER A 28 13.46 -12.42 -5.97
N VAL A 29 13.78 -12.25 -4.69
CA VAL A 29 14.92 -12.97 -4.08
C VAL A 29 14.54 -14.42 -3.85
N ILE A 30 15.20 -15.32 -4.60
CA ILE A 30 14.98 -16.77 -4.54
C ILE A 30 16.04 -17.39 -3.62
N ALA A 31 15.68 -18.42 -2.87
CA ALA A 31 16.61 -19.16 -2.02
C ALA A 31 17.44 -20.17 -2.83
N ASP A 32 18.43 -19.68 -3.56
CA ASP A 32 19.40 -20.53 -4.27
C ASP A 32 20.41 -21.15 -3.31
N THR A 33 20.79 -20.40 -2.28
CA THR A 33 21.66 -20.85 -1.19
C THR A 33 20.91 -20.77 0.14
N TYR A 34 21.19 -21.71 1.05
CA TYR A 34 20.49 -21.82 2.31
C TYR A 34 21.38 -22.44 3.41
N GLY A 35 20.91 -22.36 4.66
CA GLY A 35 21.54 -23.02 5.80
C GLY A 35 22.84 -22.39 6.31
N SER A 36 23.24 -21.21 5.84
CA SER A 36 24.40 -20.47 6.31
C SER A 36 24.06 -19.02 6.68
N LYS A 37 24.93 -18.37 7.44
CA LYS A 37 24.77 -16.97 7.82
C LYS A 37 24.81 -16.03 6.62
N ASP A 38 25.51 -16.42 5.56
CA ASP A 38 25.75 -15.61 4.37
C ASP A 38 24.71 -15.86 3.26
N SER A 39 23.83 -16.87 3.43
CA SER A 39 22.87 -17.28 2.42
C SER A 39 21.98 -16.14 1.96
N PHE A 40 21.53 -15.28 2.87
CA PHE A 40 20.68 -14.14 2.51
C PHE A 40 21.41 -13.19 1.55
N GLN A 41 22.64 -12.77 1.90
CA GLN A 41 23.41 -11.86 1.06
C GLN A 41 23.74 -12.49 -0.30
N GLN A 42 24.12 -13.77 -0.32
CA GLN A 42 24.38 -14.50 -1.56
C GLN A 42 23.15 -14.51 -2.48
N ASN A 43 21.96 -14.77 -1.94
CA ASN A 43 20.72 -14.75 -2.72
C ASN A 43 20.39 -13.35 -3.27
N VAL A 44 20.62 -12.28 -2.50
CA VAL A 44 20.48 -10.90 -2.98
C VAL A 44 21.47 -10.60 -4.11
N ASP A 45 22.71 -11.00 -3.97
CA ASP A 45 23.75 -10.82 -5.00
C ASP A 45 23.39 -11.56 -6.30
N ILE A 46 22.89 -12.79 -6.18
CA ILE A 46 22.40 -13.58 -7.33
C ILE A 46 21.20 -12.87 -8.00
N GLU A 47 20.28 -12.33 -7.22
CA GLU A 47 19.14 -11.56 -7.75
C GLU A 47 19.60 -10.36 -8.57
N TYR A 48 20.56 -9.57 -8.04
CA TYR A 48 21.13 -8.43 -8.77
C TYR A 48 21.85 -8.85 -10.06
N GLN A 49 22.55 -9.99 -10.04
CA GLN A 49 23.21 -10.53 -11.23
C GLN A 49 22.19 -10.98 -12.30
N ARG A 50 21.17 -11.71 -11.90
CA ARG A 50 20.11 -12.20 -12.81
C ARG A 50 19.34 -11.08 -13.47
N ASN A 51 19.04 -10.04 -12.71
CA ASN A 51 18.15 -8.96 -13.11
C ASN A 51 18.88 -7.62 -13.27
N THR A 52 20.16 -7.64 -13.61
CA THR A 52 21.00 -6.43 -13.74
C THR A 52 20.37 -5.37 -14.63
N GLU A 53 19.79 -5.76 -15.76
CA GLU A 53 19.15 -4.84 -16.71
C GLU A 53 17.93 -4.15 -16.09
N ARG A 54 17.08 -4.91 -15.39
CA ARG A 54 15.93 -4.39 -14.64
C ARG A 54 16.37 -3.33 -13.63
N TYR A 55 17.38 -3.63 -12.83
CA TYR A 55 17.82 -2.71 -11.77
C TYR A 55 18.53 -1.47 -12.31
N ARG A 56 19.22 -1.58 -13.44
CA ARG A 56 19.76 -0.41 -14.16
C ARG A 56 18.62 0.48 -14.67
N PHE A 57 17.59 -0.10 -15.25
CA PHE A 57 16.41 0.63 -15.70
C PHE A 57 15.70 1.34 -14.53
N LEU A 58 15.45 0.63 -13.44
CA LEU A 58 14.82 1.21 -12.26
C LEU A 58 15.67 2.33 -11.63
N ARG A 59 16.98 2.17 -11.62
CA ARG A 59 17.90 3.21 -11.16
C ARG A 59 17.85 4.44 -12.03
N TRP A 60 17.79 4.25 -13.35
CA TRP A 60 17.57 5.34 -14.28
C TRP A 60 16.23 6.04 -13.98
N GLY A 61 15.14 5.31 -13.81
CA GLY A 61 13.83 5.87 -13.49
C GLY A 61 13.84 6.76 -12.24
N GLN A 62 14.51 6.33 -11.17
CA GLN A 62 14.67 7.13 -9.96
C GLN A 62 15.46 8.44 -10.18
N SER A 63 16.30 8.48 -11.21
CA SER A 63 17.07 9.68 -11.57
C SER A 63 16.32 10.58 -12.54
N ALA A 64 15.43 9.99 -13.36
CA ALA A 64 14.71 10.68 -14.42
C ALA A 64 13.39 11.31 -13.96
N PHE A 65 12.75 10.72 -12.93
CA PHE A 65 11.47 11.19 -12.41
C PHE A 65 11.61 11.75 -11.00
N ASP A 66 10.91 12.84 -10.72
CA ASP A 66 11.03 13.59 -9.46
C ASP A 66 10.46 12.82 -8.26
N GLU A 67 9.32 12.14 -8.43
CA GLU A 67 8.60 11.47 -7.35
C GLU A 67 8.46 9.95 -7.60
N PHE A 68 9.51 9.34 -8.16
CA PHE A 68 9.57 7.90 -8.32
C PHE A 68 10.59 7.28 -7.36
N LYS A 69 10.15 6.32 -6.56
CA LYS A 69 10.97 5.61 -5.57
C LYS A 69 10.91 4.11 -5.80
N VAL A 70 12.03 3.45 -5.57
CA VAL A 70 12.14 1.99 -5.64
C VAL A 70 12.61 1.45 -4.30
N VAL A 71 11.83 0.51 -3.74
CA VAL A 71 12.28 -0.31 -2.61
C VAL A 71 13.05 -1.49 -3.18
N PRO A 72 14.36 -1.63 -2.85
CA PRO A 72 15.23 -2.60 -3.48
C PRO A 72 14.93 -4.04 -3.03
N PRO A 73 15.43 -5.06 -3.79
CA PRO A 73 15.33 -6.45 -3.37
C PRO A 73 16.08 -6.69 -2.06
N GLY A 74 15.62 -7.68 -1.29
CA GLY A 74 16.17 -7.99 0.02
C GLY A 74 15.60 -7.15 1.18
N THR A 75 14.74 -6.18 0.89
CA THR A 75 14.06 -5.37 1.92
C THR A 75 12.84 -6.09 2.50
N GLY A 76 12.27 -7.00 1.78
CA GLY A 76 11.08 -7.77 2.11
C GLY A 76 10.12 -7.84 0.91
N ILE A 77 9.06 -8.60 1.04
CA ILE A 77 7.97 -8.67 0.08
C ILE A 77 7.03 -7.49 0.33
N VAL A 78 6.30 -7.03 -0.70
CA VAL A 78 5.46 -5.82 -0.60
C VAL A 78 4.53 -5.84 0.62
N HIS A 79 3.90 -6.96 0.90
CA HIS A 79 3.00 -7.15 2.05
C HIS A 79 3.70 -7.55 3.36
N GLN A 80 5.04 -7.62 3.37
CA GLN A 80 5.90 -7.78 4.55
C GLN A 80 6.72 -6.50 4.83
N VAL A 81 6.75 -5.57 3.90
CA VAL A 81 7.34 -4.25 4.11
C VAL A 81 6.44 -3.48 5.07
N ASN A 82 7.03 -2.59 5.84
CA ASN A 82 6.29 -1.68 6.68
C ASN A 82 5.26 -0.90 5.84
N ILE A 83 3.97 -1.19 6.03
CA ILE A 83 2.89 -0.66 5.20
C ILE A 83 2.78 0.86 5.25
N GLU A 84 3.30 1.49 6.29
CA GLU A 84 3.34 2.95 6.39
C GLU A 84 4.33 3.58 5.41
N TYR A 85 5.31 2.84 4.90
CA TYR A 85 6.14 3.30 3.78
C TYR A 85 5.40 3.30 2.45
N LEU A 86 4.39 2.46 2.31
CA LEU A 86 3.52 2.40 1.12
C LEU A 86 2.36 3.39 1.22
N ALA A 87 1.97 3.78 2.44
CA ALA A 87 0.86 4.69 2.71
C ALA A 87 1.24 5.66 3.83
N ARG A 88 0.96 6.95 3.66
CA ARG A 88 1.42 8.00 4.60
C ARG A 88 0.37 8.38 5.63
N VAL A 89 -0.79 7.76 5.65
CA VAL A 89 -1.95 8.09 6.48
C VAL A 89 -2.44 9.52 6.23
N VAL A 90 -1.57 10.52 6.43
CA VAL A 90 -1.84 11.93 6.13
C VAL A 90 -0.74 12.47 5.22
N MET A 91 -1.17 13.05 4.12
CA MET A 91 -0.34 13.76 3.16
C MET A 91 -0.46 15.27 3.37
N THR A 92 0.56 16.00 2.97
CA THR A 92 0.55 17.46 2.97
C THR A 92 0.90 18.01 1.60
N ARG A 93 0.25 19.09 1.20
CA ARG A 93 0.52 19.80 -0.06
C ARG A 93 0.37 21.30 0.14
N THR A 94 1.27 22.06 -0.45
CA THR A 94 1.11 23.52 -0.50
C THR A 94 0.16 23.87 -1.65
N VAL A 95 -0.94 24.56 -1.32
CA VAL A 95 -1.93 25.05 -2.28
C VAL A 95 -2.13 26.53 -2.00
N ASP A 96 -1.93 27.38 -2.99
CA ASP A 96 -2.05 28.84 -2.89
C ASP A 96 -1.24 29.42 -1.72
N GLY A 97 -0.02 28.92 -1.51
CA GLY A 97 0.88 29.34 -0.43
C GLY A 97 0.52 28.84 0.97
N SER A 98 -0.56 28.07 1.11
CA SER A 98 -1.00 27.49 2.39
C SER A 98 -0.73 25.98 2.40
N LEU A 99 -0.19 25.47 3.52
CA LEU A 99 -0.02 24.03 3.73
C LEU A 99 -1.39 23.42 4.05
N ARG A 100 -1.82 22.44 3.24
CA ARG A 100 -3.04 21.67 3.46
C ARG A 100 -2.67 20.23 3.78
N ALA A 101 -3.31 19.67 4.81
CA ALA A 101 -3.27 18.25 5.13
C ALA A 101 -4.50 17.56 4.54
N TYR A 102 -4.34 16.32 4.08
CA TYR A 102 -5.42 15.51 3.55
C TYR A 102 -5.13 14.02 3.77
N PRO A 103 -6.17 13.17 3.85
CA PRO A 103 -5.98 11.72 3.96
C PRO A 103 -5.25 11.18 2.74
N ASP A 104 -4.35 10.23 2.95
CA ASP A 104 -3.71 9.51 1.86
C ASP A 104 -4.65 8.49 1.23
N THR A 105 -4.46 8.24 -0.05
CA THR A 105 -5.12 7.18 -0.80
C THR A 105 -4.10 6.48 -1.68
N VAL A 106 -4.21 5.17 -1.81
CA VAL A 106 -3.26 4.34 -2.55
C VAL A 106 -3.97 3.55 -3.63
N VAL A 107 -3.46 3.66 -4.84
CA VAL A 107 -3.82 2.80 -5.97
C VAL A 107 -2.60 1.93 -6.27
N GLY A 108 -2.76 0.62 -6.27
CA GLY A 108 -1.65 -0.30 -6.50
C GLY A 108 -2.02 -1.48 -7.40
N THR A 109 -1.04 -1.98 -8.14
CA THR A 109 -1.21 -3.12 -9.05
C THR A 109 -1.15 -4.48 -8.34
N ASP A 110 -0.90 -4.49 -7.05
CA ASP A 110 -0.84 -5.68 -6.22
C ASP A 110 -2.17 -5.94 -5.51
N SER A 111 -2.59 -7.22 -5.42
CA SER A 111 -3.78 -7.64 -4.68
C SER A 111 -3.70 -7.33 -3.18
N HIS A 112 -2.48 -7.17 -2.65
CA HIS A 112 -2.22 -6.81 -1.24
C HIS A 112 -2.27 -5.30 -0.96
N THR A 113 -2.55 -4.46 -1.95
CA THR A 113 -2.71 -3.00 -1.77
C THR A 113 -3.73 -2.67 -0.68
N THR A 114 -4.76 -3.48 -0.54
CA THR A 114 -5.80 -3.31 0.47
C THR A 114 -5.32 -3.50 1.92
N MET A 115 -4.10 -3.96 2.17
CA MET A 115 -3.51 -4.01 3.52
C MET A 115 -3.46 -2.64 4.19
N VAL A 116 -3.22 -1.57 3.41
CA VAL A 116 -3.15 -0.19 3.94
C VAL A 116 -4.48 0.28 4.53
N ASN A 117 -5.59 -0.40 4.21
CA ASN A 117 -6.89 -0.10 4.79
C ASN A 117 -6.90 -0.33 6.31
N GLY A 118 -6.02 -1.20 6.81
CA GLY A 118 -5.80 -1.39 8.25
C GLY A 118 -5.28 -0.13 8.96
N LEU A 119 -4.55 0.74 8.26
CA LEU A 119 -4.09 2.04 8.75
C LEU A 119 -5.15 3.14 8.66
N GLY A 120 -6.31 2.87 8.08
CA GLY A 120 -7.31 3.88 7.76
C GLY A 120 -7.03 4.63 6.45
N VAL A 121 -6.14 4.11 5.61
CA VAL A 121 -5.86 4.63 4.28
C VAL A 121 -6.70 3.87 3.27
N LEU A 122 -7.37 4.59 2.38
CA LEU A 122 -8.13 3.96 1.31
C LEU A 122 -7.16 3.42 0.24
N GLY A 123 -6.94 2.10 0.28
CA GLY A 123 -6.12 1.38 -0.68
C GLY A 123 -6.99 0.55 -1.63
N TRP A 124 -6.73 0.68 -2.91
CA TRP A 124 -7.46 -0.02 -3.95
C TRP A 124 -6.50 -0.74 -4.90
N GLY A 125 -6.66 -2.07 -5.00
CA GLY A 125 -5.94 -2.89 -5.97
C GLY A 125 -6.58 -2.77 -7.35
N VAL A 126 -5.78 -2.45 -8.37
CA VAL A 126 -6.23 -2.21 -9.74
C VAL A 126 -5.35 -2.96 -10.75
N GLY A 127 -5.76 -3.00 -11.99
CA GLY A 127 -4.92 -3.48 -13.09
C GLY A 127 -3.85 -2.45 -13.50
N GLY A 128 -2.90 -2.89 -14.32
CA GLY A 128 -1.80 -2.02 -14.77
C GLY A 128 -2.27 -0.79 -15.54
N ILE A 129 -3.32 -0.93 -16.35
CA ILE A 129 -3.88 0.17 -17.15
C ILE A 129 -4.49 1.26 -16.26
N GLU A 130 -5.21 0.87 -15.20
CA GLU A 130 -5.78 1.84 -14.27
C GLU A 130 -4.70 2.53 -13.43
N ALA A 131 -3.64 1.82 -13.07
CA ALA A 131 -2.50 2.42 -12.38
C ALA A 131 -1.77 3.42 -13.28
N GLU A 132 -1.56 3.09 -14.56
CA GLU A 132 -0.99 4.01 -15.55
C GLU A 132 -1.86 5.26 -15.73
N ALA A 133 -3.17 5.08 -15.83
CA ALA A 133 -4.10 6.21 -15.91
C ALA A 133 -3.99 7.12 -14.68
N ALA A 134 -3.89 6.56 -13.48
CA ALA A 134 -3.71 7.31 -12.24
C ALA A 134 -2.39 8.11 -12.24
N LEU A 135 -1.29 7.51 -12.69
CA LEU A 135 0.01 8.17 -12.81
C LEU A 135 -0.02 9.33 -13.82
N LEU A 136 -0.78 9.19 -14.89
CA LEU A 136 -0.97 10.23 -15.91
C LEU A 136 -2.05 11.25 -15.54
N GLY A 137 -2.64 11.17 -14.34
CA GLY A 137 -3.69 12.06 -13.87
C GLY A 137 -5.02 11.89 -14.60
N GLN A 138 -5.22 10.77 -15.27
CA GLN A 138 -6.49 10.47 -15.93
C GLN A 138 -7.51 9.95 -14.90
N PRO A 139 -8.77 10.39 -14.96
CA PRO A 139 -9.78 9.92 -14.03
C PRO A 139 -10.14 8.46 -14.30
N VAL A 140 -10.19 7.67 -13.24
CA VAL A 140 -10.75 6.32 -13.26
C VAL A 140 -12.18 6.42 -12.75
N SER A 141 -13.15 6.15 -13.64
CA SER A 141 -14.58 6.21 -13.28
C SER A 141 -15.01 4.95 -12.56
N MET A 142 -15.69 5.12 -11.43
CA MET A 142 -16.37 4.03 -10.73
C MET A 142 -17.75 4.47 -10.26
N LEU A 143 -18.67 3.51 -10.14
CA LEU A 143 -19.95 3.79 -9.51
C LEU A 143 -19.73 4.08 -8.02
N ILE A 144 -20.50 5.02 -7.46
CA ILE A 144 -20.44 5.29 -6.02
C ILE A 144 -20.75 4.00 -5.28
N PRO A 145 -19.79 3.45 -4.51
CA PRO A 145 -19.96 2.14 -3.86
C PRO A 145 -20.95 2.24 -2.71
N LYS A 146 -21.73 1.18 -2.51
CA LYS A 146 -22.48 1.01 -1.26
C LYS A 146 -21.51 0.62 -0.14
N VAL A 147 -21.72 1.16 1.05
CA VAL A 147 -20.94 0.84 2.24
C VAL A 147 -21.68 -0.18 3.09
N VAL A 148 -20.99 -1.25 3.47
CA VAL A 148 -21.46 -2.28 4.39
C VAL A 148 -20.69 -2.15 5.69
N GLY A 149 -21.36 -1.81 6.77
CA GLY A 149 -20.76 -1.77 8.11
C GLY A 149 -20.59 -3.16 8.69
N PHE A 150 -19.37 -3.51 9.13
CA PHE A 150 -19.07 -4.74 9.87
C PHE A 150 -18.72 -4.41 11.32
N LYS A 151 -19.66 -4.72 12.24
CA LYS A 151 -19.50 -4.39 13.66
C LYS A 151 -18.72 -5.48 14.40
N LEU A 152 -17.60 -5.07 15.00
CA LEU A 152 -16.81 -5.92 15.89
C LEU A 152 -17.14 -5.61 17.36
N ASN A 153 -17.41 -6.67 18.14
CA ASN A 153 -17.71 -6.57 19.56
C ASN A 153 -16.83 -7.55 20.34
N GLY A 154 -16.44 -7.16 21.55
CA GLY A 154 -15.64 -8.01 22.42
C GLY A 154 -14.18 -8.12 22.01
N SER A 155 -13.55 -9.22 22.38
CA SER A 155 -12.15 -9.53 22.09
C SER A 155 -12.03 -10.99 21.65
N LEU A 156 -10.90 -11.32 21.00
CA LEU A 156 -10.62 -12.69 20.59
C LEU A 156 -10.50 -13.60 21.82
N PRO A 157 -11.17 -14.75 21.84
CA PRO A 157 -11.00 -15.75 22.88
C PRO A 157 -9.55 -16.26 22.95
N ILE A 158 -9.12 -16.69 24.13
CA ILE A 158 -7.81 -17.32 24.30
C ILE A 158 -7.74 -18.57 23.42
N GLY A 159 -6.65 -18.68 22.66
CA GLY A 159 -6.41 -19.80 21.74
C GLY A 159 -6.90 -19.57 20.31
N THR A 160 -7.60 -18.46 20.02
CA THR A 160 -7.92 -18.05 18.65
C THR A 160 -6.81 -17.19 18.06
N THR A 161 -6.59 -17.36 16.77
CA THR A 161 -5.57 -16.62 15.99
C THR A 161 -6.19 -15.54 15.12
N ALA A 162 -5.36 -14.67 14.59
CA ALA A 162 -5.78 -13.71 13.56
C ALA A 162 -6.36 -14.42 12.31
N THR A 163 -5.84 -15.59 11.98
CA THR A 163 -6.32 -16.42 10.85
C THR A 163 -7.76 -16.88 11.07
N ASP A 164 -8.10 -17.35 12.27
CA ASP A 164 -9.48 -17.77 12.61
C ASP A 164 -10.45 -16.60 12.44
N LEU A 165 -10.06 -15.41 12.93
CA LEU A 165 -10.86 -14.20 12.79
C LEU A 165 -11.05 -13.82 11.31
N VAL A 166 -9.98 -13.78 10.55
CA VAL A 166 -10.00 -13.38 9.14
C VAL A 166 -10.86 -14.33 8.30
N LEU A 167 -10.70 -15.64 8.49
CA LEU A 167 -11.48 -16.64 7.77
C LEU A 167 -12.98 -16.56 8.14
N THR A 168 -13.30 -16.31 9.40
CA THR A 168 -14.69 -16.10 9.85
C THR A 168 -15.30 -14.86 9.20
N ILE A 169 -14.59 -13.74 9.20
CA ILE A 169 -15.02 -12.49 8.55
C ILE A 169 -15.22 -12.74 7.04
N THR A 170 -14.28 -13.41 6.41
CA THR A 170 -14.33 -13.73 4.97
C THR A 170 -15.59 -14.54 4.65
N GLU A 171 -15.89 -15.59 5.43
CA GLU A 171 -17.09 -16.40 5.24
C GLU A 171 -18.36 -15.56 5.38
N MET A 172 -18.45 -14.74 6.44
CA MET A 172 -19.61 -13.90 6.71
C MET A 172 -19.86 -12.88 5.59
N LEU A 173 -18.80 -12.18 5.15
CA LEU A 173 -18.90 -11.16 4.10
C LEU A 173 -19.21 -11.77 2.73
N ARG A 174 -18.65 -12.94 2.41
CA ARG A 174 -19.01 -13.68 1.19
C ARG A 174 -20.48 -14.07 1.18
N LYS A 175 -21.00 -14.60 2.29
CA LYS A 175 -22.42 -14.95 2.42
C LYS A 175 -23.33 -13.71 2.29
N HIS A 176 -22.91 -12.58 2.85
CA HIS A 176 -23.64 -11.31 2.74
C HIS A 176 -23.63 -10.72 1.31
N GLY A 177 -22.59 -10.99 0.55
CA GLY A 177 -22.42 -10.48 -0.81
C GLY A 177 -21.95 -9.03 -0.84
N VAL A 178 -20.63 -8.81 -0.77
CA VAL A 178 -19.99 -7.48 -0.74
C VAL A 178 -19.26 -7.13 -2.03
N VAL A 179 -19.45 -7.88 -3.10
CA VAL A 179 -18.81 -7.60 -4.40
C VAL A 179 -19.20 -6.21 -4.88
N GLY A 180 -18.19 -5.40 -5.24
CA GLY A 180 -18.38 -4.01 -5.68
C GLY A 180 -18.84 -3.05 -4.58
N LYS A 181 -18.71 -3.45 -3.30
CA LYS A 181 -19.05 -2.61 -2.16
C LYS A 181 -17.78 -2.29 -1.36
N PHE A 182 -17.87 -1.26 -0.52
CA PHE A 182 -16.88 -0.98 0.53
C PHE A 182 -17.36 -1.62 1.83
N VAL A 183 -16.41 -2.12 2.61
CA VAL A 183 -16.66 -2.61 3.98
C VAL A 183 -16.00 -1.65 4.96
N GLU A 184 -16.75 -1.20 5.96
CA GLU A 184 -16.25 -0.37 7.04
C GLU A 184 -16.32 -1.16 8.36
N PHE A 185 -15.16 -1.35 8.98
CA PHE A 185 -15.07 -2.01 10.29
C PHE A 185 -15.25 -0.99 11.41
N TYR A 186 -16.14 -1.27 12.31
CA TYR A 186 -16.46 -0.38 13.43
C TYR A 186 -16.86 -1.15 14.70
N GLY A 187 -17.10 -0.44 15.77
CA GLY A 187 -17.54 -0.98 17.04
C GLY A 187 -16.42 -1.15 18.07
N PRO A 188 -16.77 -1.45 19.31
CA PRO A 188 -15.82 -1.45 20.43
C PRO A 188 -14.73 -2.54 20.31
N GLY A 189 -14.97 -3.61 19.56
CA GLY A 189 -13.98 -4.66 19.32
C GLY A 189 -12.83 -4.24 18.40
N VAL A 190 -12.98 -3.16 17.61
CA VAL A 190 -11.92 -2.69 16.73
C VAL A 190 -10.71 -2.24 17.53
N ALA A 191 -10.90 -1.53 18.63
CA ALA A 191 -9.81 -1.06 19.49
C ALA A 191 -9.00 -2.21 20.16
N ALA A 192 -9.56 -3.41 20.20
CA ALA A 192 -8.87 -4.59 20.71
C ALA A 192 -8.04 -5.34 19.64
N LEU A 193 -8.10 -4.90 18.38
CA LEU A 193 -7.35 -5.52 17.29
C LEU A 193 -6.04 -4.76 17.05
N PRO A 194 -4.88 -5.44 17.20
CA PRO A 194 -3.60 -4.89 16.79
C PRO A 194 -3.58 -4.55 15.29
N MET A 195 -2.74 -3.60 14.91
CA MET A 195 -2.60 -3.17 13.51
C MET A 195 -2.34 -4.32 12.53
N ALA A 196 -1.49 -5.28 12.90
CA ALA A 196 -1.21 -6.45 12.05
C ALA A 196 -2.47 -7.27 11.72
N ASN A 197 -3.39 -7.43 12.68
CA ASN A 197 -4.65 -8.14 12.46
C ASN A 197 -5.58 -7.35 11.53
N ARG A 198 -5.64 -6.01 11.69
CA ARG A 198 -6.41 -5.14 10.78
C ARG A 198 -5.85 -5.19 9.36
N ALA A 199 -4.54 -5.13 9.20
CA ALA A 199 -3.87 -5.25 7.92
C ALA A 199 -4.18 -6.60 7.25
N THR A 200 -4.16 -7.70 8.02
CA THR A 200 -4.50 -9.03 7.51
C THR A 200 -5.97 -9.10 7.04
N ILE A 201 -6.89 -8.52 7.78
CA ILE A 201 -8.31 -8.45 7.38
C ILE A 201 -8.47 -7.61 6.10
N GLY A 202 -7.81 -6.44 6.04
CA GLY A 202 -7.79 -5.59 4.85
C GLY A 202 -7.19 -6.29 3.63
N ASN A 203 -6.11 -7.05 3.83
CA ASN A 203 -5.44 -7.83 2.80
C ASN A 203 -6.37 -8.86 2.14
N MET A 204 -7.28 -9.46 2.89
CA MET A 204 -8.25 -10.45 2.41
C MET A 204 -9.50 -9.83 1.74
N SER A 205 -9.48 -8.50 1.50
CA SER A 205 -10.59 -7.81 0.83
C SER A 205 -10.95 -8.40 -0.53
N PRO A 206 -10.00 -8.71 -1.42
CA PRO A 206 -10.30 -9.39 -2.68
C PRO A 206 -10.94 -10.77 -2.48
N GLU A 207 -10.52 -11.53 -1.48
CA GLU A 207 -11.01 -12.88 -1.21
C GLU A 207 -12.47 -12.90 -0.76
N TYR A 208 -12.92 -11.94 0.03
CA TYR A 208 -14.36 -11.82 0.32
C TYR A 208 -15.12 -10.95 -0.68
N GLY A 209 -14.42 -10.33 -1.63
CA GLY A 209 -14.99 -9.69 -2.81
C GLY A 209 -15.31 -8.21 -2.64
N SER A 210 -14.88 -7.53 -1.57
CA SER A 210 -15.05 -6.10 -1.45
C SER A 210 -13.92 -5.34 -2.17
N THR A 211 -14.20 -4.14 -2.63
CA THR A 211 -13.20 -3.26 -3.25
C THR A 211 -12.27 -2.67 -2.19
N VAL A 212 -12.82 -2.30 -1.04
CA VAL A 212 -12.10 -1.68 0.09
C VAL A 212 -12.67 -2.22 1.39
N ALA A 213 -11.81 -2.39 2.40
CA ALA A 213 -12.17 -2.86 3.73
C ALA A 213 -11.46 -2.02 4.79
N ILE A 214 -12.02 -0.85 5.10
CA ILE A 214 -11.36 0.21 5.85
C ILE A 214 -11.57 0.11 7.37
N PHE A 215 -10.53 0.43 8.12
CA PHE A 215 -10.55 0.59 9.57
C PHE A 215 -10.43 2.07 9.96
N PRO A 216 -10.90 2.47 11.16
CA PRO A 216 -10.72 3.82 11.66
C PRO A 216 -9.25 4.08 12.01
N ILE A 217 -8.84 5.34 11.92
CA ILE A 217 -7.58 5.82 12.47
C ILE A 217 -7.80 6.02 13.98
N ASP A 218 -7.07 5.27 14.81
CA ASP A 218 -7.19 5.30 16.25
C ASP A 218 -5.84 5.14 16.96
N GLN A 219 -5.85 4.87 18.27
CA GLN A 219 -4.64 4.71 19.06
C GLN A 219 -3.75 3.56 18.58
N GLU A 220 -4.31 2.49 18.01
CA GLU A 220 -3.52 1.39 17.45
C GLU A 220 -2.76 1.82 16.20
N THR A 221 -3.35 2.70 15.38
CA THR A 221 -2.64 3.33 14.27
C THR A 221 -1.45 4.14 14.75
N ILE A 222 -1.63 4.95 15.82
CA ILE A 222 -0.55 5.75 16.39
C ILE A 222 0.57 4.87 16.93
N ARG A 223 0.25 3.80 17.70
CA ARG A 223 1.24 2.84 18.21
C ARG A 223 2.05 2.19 17.08
N TYR A 224 1.39 1.85 15.99
CA TYR A 224 2.06 1.28 14.84
C TYR A 224 3.05 2.28 14.21
N LEU A 225 2.66 3.56 14.08
CA LEU A 225 3.52 4.61 13.56
C LEU A 225 4.74 4.85 14.47
N GLU A 226 4.56 4.77 15.80
CA GLU A 226 5.67 4.80 16.77
C GLU A 226 6.61 3.62 16.58
N LEU A 227 6.07 2.41 16.51
CA LEU A 227 6.83 1.18 16.29
C LEU A 227 7.65 1.23 15.00
N THR A 228 7.13 1.86 13.97
CA THR A 228 7.77 1.99 12.66
C THR A 228 8.72 3.20 12.55
N GLY A 229 8.97 3.89 13.66
CA GLY A 229 9.99 4.94 13.79
C GLY A 229 9.56 6.31 13.28
N ARG A 230 8.27 6.61 13.24
CA ARG A 230 7.78 7.95 12.91
C ARG A 230 7.97 8.90 14.08
N SER A 231 8.36 10.14 13.78
CA SER A 231 8.58 11.15 14.83
C SER A 231 7.27 11.53 15.52
N ALA A 232 7.35 11.97 16.78
CA ALA A 232 6.20 12.44 17.53
C ALA A 232 5.47 13.62 16.85
N GLU A 233 6.21 14.51 16.18
CA GLU A 233 5.64 15.63 15.44
C GLU A 233 4.77 15.16 14.25
N GLN A 234 5.22 14.11 13.53
CA GLN A 234 4.43 13.50 12.45
C GLN A 234 3.20 12.78 12.97
N GLN A 235 3.25 12.25 14.19
CA GLN A 235 2.13 11.56 14.82
C GLN A 235 1.07 12.55 15.30
N ILE A 236 1.47 13.68 15.92
CA ILE A 236 0.54 14.73 16.39
C ILE A 236 -0.30 15.27 15.22
N GLY A 237 0.31 15.53 14.08
CA GLY A 237 -0.42 15.98 12.89
C GLY A 237 -1.47 14.97 12.38
N ARG A 238 -1.24 13.67 12.63
CA ARG A 238 -2.14 12.58 12.24
C ARG A 238 -3.24 12.27 13.26
N ALA A 239 -2.99 12.58 14.54
CA ALA A 239 -3.96 12.38 15.62
C ALA A 239 -5.12 13.38 15.62
N HIS A 240 -5.01 14.45 14.86
CA HIS A 240 -5.99 15.54 14.80
C HIS A 240 -6.81 15.55 13.48
N VAL A 241 -6.68 14.51 12.65
CA VAL A 241 -7.52 14.27 11.45
C VAL A 241 -8.62 13.23 11.75
#